data_a40c7ba2abce6202292d6316a3c84b99
#
_entry.id   a40c7ba2abce6202292d6316a3c84b99
#
_cell.length_a   1.000
_cell.length_b   1.000
_cell.length_c   1.000
_cell.angle_alpha   90.00
_cell.angle_beta   90.00
_cell.angle_gamma   90.00
#
_symmetry.space_group_name_H-M   'P 1'
#
loop_
_entity.id
_entity.type
_entity.pdbx_description
1 polymer ?
#
loop_
_entity_poly.entity_id
_entity_poly.type
_entity_poly.pdbx_seq_one_letter_code
_entity_poly.pdbx_strand_id
1 'polypeptide(L)'
;LSWGSSALAVRETAGLESRDVAVIGSGVMGLTSARLLQDAGWNVTIYTRDLARHSTSNIAAGEWGPYSAHDPKVSSDKFKSQLKFAARISHHAFTNLGGAAYGIKWIEMHWPTNSLEEKLSPFGGVFPEFYPHEGLLGPNEHPFPTKYLRTTVTMLIEPAIFLRRLTEDVYQAGGQFVIRNFTGKEELLGLSEAVIFNCTGLGARALFGDQELVPAKGQLVFMPPDPDVDYLTVGGGYGGGSDLYMFSRSDVLLLGGTYKLNDWSTNPEPEETVRIVNEHQRLFAAVEAKIS
;
A
#
# COMPACT_ATOMS: atom_id res chain seq x y z
N LEU A 1 2.26 3.87 4.14
CA LEU A 1 2.32 5.23 4.74
C LEU A 1 1.10 5.57 5.62
N SER A 2 0.10 4.70 5.71
CA SER A 2 -1.19 5.01 6.34
C SER A 2 -1.08 5.52 7.78
N TRP A 3 -0.35 4.81 8.65
CA TRP A 3 -0.18 5.21 10.05
C TRP A 3 0.45 6.60 10.21
N GLY A 4 1.51 6.87 9.46
CA GLY A 4 2.20 8.16 9.57
C GLY A 4 1.41 9.33 8.99
N SER A 5 0.73 9.12 7.88
CA SER A 5 -0.16 10.14 7.30
C SER A 5 -1.35 10.41 8.22
N SER A 6 -1.96 9.36 8.78
CA SER A 6 -3.03 9.51 9.77
C SER A 6 -2.53 10.20 11.05
N ALA A 7 -1.32 9.89 11.53
CA ALA A 7 -0.74 10.57 12.69
C ALA A 7 -0.53 12.06 12.46
N LEU A 8 -0.13 12.47 11.25
CA LEU A 8 -0.04 13.90 10.91
C LEU A 8 -1.42 14.57 10.96
N ALA A 9 -2.45 13.94 10.40
CA ALA A 9 -3.81 14.48 10.41
C ALA A 9 -4.39 14.55 11.84
N VAL A 10 -4.17 13.52 12.65
CA VAL A 10 -4.66 13.50 14.05
C VAL A 10 -4.01 14.60 14.91
N ARG A 11 -2.77 14.98 14.65
CA ARG A 11 -2.14 16.13 15.36
C ARG A 11 -2.88 17.44 15.19
N GLU A 12 -3.55 17.64 14.05
CA GLU A 12 -4.33 18.86 13.81
C GLU A 12 -5.59 18.96 14.71
N THR A 13 -5.96 17.88 15.39
CA THR A 13 -7.08 17.89 16.34
C THR A 13 -6.67 18.33 17.75
N ALA A 14 -5.39 18.61 17.98
CA ALA A 14 -4.89 19.03 19.28
C ALA A 14 -5.53 20.35 19.72
N GLY A 15 -6.06 20.38 20.94
CA GLY A 15 -6.71 21.57 21.51
C GLY A 15 -8.19 21.77 21.14
N LEU A 16 -8.77 20.88 20.33
CA LEU A 16 -10.22 20.92 20.07
C LEU A 16 -10.99 20.40 21.30
N GLU A 17 -12.10 21.08 21.63
CA GLU A 17 -12.94 20.73 22.79
C GLU A 17 -13.83 19.50 22.52
N SER A 18 -14.38 19.39 21.30
CA SER A 18 -15.20 18.24 20.90
C SER A 18 -14.36 16.96 20.92
N ARG A 19 -15.03 15.84 21.19
CA ARG A 19 -14.44 14.51 21.10
C ARG A 19 -15.20 13.59 20.16
N ASP A 20 -16.15 14.10 19.39
CA ASP A 20 -16.88 13.35 18.41
C ASP A 20 -16.34 13.64 16.99
N VAL A 21 -15.94 12.59 16.27
CA VAL A 21 -15.33 12.69 14.95
C VAL A 21 -15.95 11.72 13.96
N ALA A 22 -16.25 12.22 12.78
CA ALA A 22 -16.64 11.43 11.62
C ALA A 22 -15.42 11.10 10.76
N VAL A 23 -15.23 9.83 10.47
CA VAL A 23 -14.24 9.35 9.49
C VAL A 23 -14.98 8.88 8.25
N ILE A 24 -14.70 9.48 7.09
CA ILE A 24 -15.41 9.17 5.86
C ILE A 24 -14.58 8.20 5.01
N GLY A 25 -15.01 6.93 4.98
CA GLY A 25 -14.34 5.82 4.31
C GLY A 25 -13.71 4.82 5.28
N SER A 26 -13.84 3.52 4.97
CA SER A 26 -13.30 2.40 5.74
C SER A 26 -12.12 1.68 5.07
N GLY A 27 -11.46 2.33 4.12
CA GLY A 27 -10.18 1.85 3.59
C GLY A 27 -9.05 1.99 4.63
N VAL A 28 -7.82 1.62 4.23
CA VAL A 28 -6.66 1.65 5.12
C VAL A 28 -6.45 3.01 5.81
N MET A 29 -6.67 4.12 5.09
CA MET A 29 -6.54 5.46 5.66
C MET A 29 -7.59 5.75 6.73
N GLY A 30 -8.86 5.37 6.47
CA GLY A 30 -9.95 5.58 7.43
C GLY A 30 -9.76 4.75 8.70
N LEU A 31 -9.43 3.47 8.55
CA LEU A 31 -9.22 2.59 9.70
C LEU A 31 -8.01 2.98 10.55
N THR A 32 -6.87 3.35 9.94
CA THR A 32 -5.70 3.83 10.70
C THR A 32 -5.95 5.17 11.38
N SER A 33 -6.68 6.08 10.71
CA SER A 33 -7.09 7.35 11.33
C SER A 33 -8.03 7.12 12.51
N ALA A 34 -9.03 6.25 12.35
CA ALA A 34 -9.97 5.90 13.39
C ALA A 34 -9.27 5.34 14.64
N ARG A 35 -8.33 4.42 14.47
CA ARG A 35 -7.56 3.86 15.59
C ARG A 35 -6.75 4.92 16.32
N LEU A 36 -6.02 5.77 15.59
CA LEU A 36 -5.22 6.83 16.20
C LEU A 36 -6.09 7.89 16.89
N LEU A 37 -7.28 8.19 16.35
CA LEU A 37 -8.24 9.07 17.00
C LEU A 37 -8.78 8.46 18.30
N GLN A 38 -9.14 7.16 18.29
CA GLN A 38 -9.57 6.45 19.50
C GLN A 38 -8.47 6.43 20.56
N ASP A 39 -7.21 6.18 20.17
CA ASP A 39 -6.06 6.23 21.08
C ASP A 39 -5.82 7.65 21.66
N ALA A 40 -6.25 8.68 20.93
CA ALA A 40 -6.26 10.08 21.39
C ALA A 40 -7.55 10.47 22.16
N GLY A 41 -8.45 9.53 22.45
CA GLY A 41 -9.65 9.74 23.27
C GLY A 41 -10.85 10.29 22.50
N TRP A 42 -10.92 10.09 21.18
CA TRP A 42 -12.07 10.48 20.35
C TRP A 42 -13.12 9.38 20.25
N ASN A 43 -14.39 9.77 20.24
CA ASN A 43 -15.51 8.93 19.85
C ASN A 43 -15.59 8.92 18.33
N VAL A 44 -15.40 7.77 17.71
CA VAL A 44 -15.27 7.67 16.26
C VAL A 44 -16.50 7.02 15.64
N THR A 45 -17.09 7.70 14.64
CA THR A 45 -18.07 7.14 13.73
C THR A 45 -17.45 7.06 12.33
N ILE A 46 -17.34 5.86 11.77
CA ILE A 46 -16.92 5.65 10.39
C ILE A 46 -18.16 5.61 9.49
N TYR A 47 -18.26 6.56 8.59
CA TYR A 47 -19.25 6.56 7.51
C TYR A 47 -18.60 6.01 6.25
N THR A 48 -19.19 5.00 5.65
CA THR A 48 -18.60 4.36 4.47
C THR A 48 -19.66 3.87 3.50
N ARG A 49 -19.40 4.02 2.21
CA ARG A 49 -20.24 3.43 1.16
C ARG A 49 -20.12 1.91 1.16
N ASP A 50 -18.87 1.42 1.24
CA ASP A 50 -18.54 0.01 1.19
C ASP A 50 -17.66 -0.35 2.40
N LEU A 51 -17.83 -1.55 2.92
CA LEU A 51 -16.95 -2.05 4.00
C LEU A 51 -15.53 -2.28 3.47
N ALA A 52 -14.56 -2.30 4.37
CA ALA A 52 -13.13 -2.40 4.09
C ALA A 52 -12.76 -3.52 3.09
N ARG A 53 -13.44 -4.68 3.17
CA ARG A 53 -13.24 -5.81 2.26
C ARG A 53 -13.57 -5.53 0.79
N HIS A 54 -14.34 -4.49 0.50
CA HIS A 54 -14.72 -4.05 -0.84
C HIS A 54 -14.00 -2.76 -1.26
N SER A 55 -13.05 -2.30 -0.45
CA SER A 55 -12.26 -1.11 -0.77
C SER A 55 -11.09 -1.43 -1.70
N THR A 56 -10.60 -0.40 -2.40
CA THR A 56 -9.35 -0.50 -3.17
C THR A 56 -8.16 -0.96 -2.31
N SER A 57 -8.15 -0.62 -1.02
CA SER A 57 -7.11 -1.06 -0.10
C SER A 57 -7.03 -2.59 0.04
N ASN A 58 -8.15 -3.30 -0.11
CA ASN A 58 -8.18 -4.75 0.06
C ASN A 58 -7.54 -5.53 -1.10
N ILE A 59 -7.51 -4.93 -2.29
CA ILE A 59 -6.88 -5.53 -3.47
C ILE A 59 -5.44 -5.03 -3.71
N ALA A 60 -4.91 -4.19 -2.82
CA ALA A 60 -3.55 -3.71 -2.92
C ALA A 60 -2.53 -4.84 -2.85
N ALA A 61 -1.37 -4.65 -3.45
CA ALA A 61 -0.30 -5.65 -3.50
C ALA A 61 0.25 -5.98 -2.10
N GLY A 62 0.51 -4.97 -1.27
CA GLY A 62 0.80 -5.12 0.15
C GLY A 62 2.28 -5.06 0.54
N GLU A 63 3.21 -4.98 -0.42
CA GLU A 63 4.60 -4.68 -0.07
C GLU A 63 4.69 -3.29 0.56
N TRP A 64 5.48 -3.19 1.64
CA TRP A 64 5.69 -1.92 2.30
C TRP A 64 6.84 -1.17 1.65
N GLY A 65 6.52 -0.09 1.00
CA GLY A 65 7.50 0.82 0.42
C GLY A 65 6.90 2.20 0.20
N PRO A 66 7.61 3.27 0.51
CA PRO A 66 7.16 4.64 0.24
C PRO A 66 7.39 5.06 -1.22
N TYR A 67 7.16 4.15 -2.16
CA TYR A 67 7.31 4.40 -3.59
C TYR A 67 6.12 5.18 -4.15
N SER A 68 6.36 5.93 -5.22
CA SER A 68 5.33 6.59 -6.02
C SER A 68 4.30 7.40 -5.20
N ALA A 69 4.70 7.87 -4.02
CA ALA A 69 3.82 8.60 -3.10
C ALA A 69 3.59 10.06 -3.52
N HIS A 70 4.34 10.57 -4.48
CA HIS A 70 4.27 11.96 -4.96
C HIS A 70 4.98 12.13 -6.29
N ASP A 71 4.69 13.23 -6.98
CA ASP A 71 5.51 13.70 -8.11
C ASP A 71 6.71 14.50 -7.55
N PRO A 72 7.95 14.02 -7.75
CA PRO A 72 9.14 14.73 -7.26
C PRO A 72 9.31 16.14 -7.83
N LYS A 73 8.74 16.43 -9.02
CA LYS A 73 8.89 17.72 -9.71
C LYS A 73 8.09 18.83 -9.04
N VAL A 74 6.98 18.48 -8.36
CA VAL A 74 6.08 19.47 -7.73
C VAL A 74 6.07 19.42 -6.21
N SER A 75 6.86 18.53 -5.60
CA SER A 75 6.90 18.37 -4.15
C SER A 75 7.68 19.46 -3.45
N SER A 76 7.07 20.11 -2.45
CA SER A 76 7.73 21.10 -1.59
C SER A 76 8.64 20.44 -0.54
N ASP A 77 9.58 21.20 0.04
CA ASP A 77 10.42 20.69 1.14
C ASP A 77 9.60 20.40 2.39
N LYS A 78 8.52 21.15 2.64
CA LYS A 78 7.56 20.84 3.69
C LYS A 78 6.95 19.45 3.46
N PHE A 79 6.47 19.17 2.25
CA PHE A 79 5.90 17.87 1.91
C PHE A 79 6.93 16.74 2.07
N LYS A 80 8.17 16.93 1.57
CA LYS A 80 9.25 15.94 1.72
C LYS A 80 9.54 15.62 3.20
N SER A 81 9.52 16.63 4.06
CA SER A 81 9.70 16.47 5.51
C SER A 81 8.54 15.70 6.13
N GLN A 82 7.30 16.01 5.74
CA GLN A 82 6.11 15.26 6.17
C GLN A 82 6.13 13.82 5.70
N LEU A 83 6.55 13.57 4.45
CA LEU A 83 6.68 12.23 3.89
C LEU A 83 7.71 11.38 4.65
N LYS A 84 8.89 11.95 4.96
CA LYS A 84 9.91 11.29 5.78
C LYS A 84 9.39 10.93 7.17
N PHE A 85 8.70 11.87 7.81
CA PHE A 85 8.05 11.62 9.09
C PHE A 85 7.01 10.50 8.99
N ALA A 86 6.11 10.58 8.00
CA ALA A 86 5.06 9.59 7.79
C ALA A 86 5.63 8.19 7.49
N ALA A 87 6.70 8.12 6.71
CA ALA A 87 7.37 6.85 6.40
C ALA A 87 7.95 6.21 7.67
N ARG A 88 8.66 6.98 8.50
CA ARG A 88 9.24 6.48 9.75
C ARG A 88 8.19 6.00 10.74
N ILE A 89 7.13 6.78 10.95
CA ILE A 89 6.03 6.39 11.85
C ILE A 89 5.32 5.14 11.33
N SER A 90 5.05 5.07 10.02
CA SER A 90 4.40 3.90 9.43
C SER A 90 5.26 2.65 9.55
N HIS A 91 6.55 2.74 9.26
CA HIS A 91 7.48 1.62 9.40
C HIS A 91 7.48 1.09 10.84
N HIS A 92 7.61 1.99 11.83
CA HIS A 92 7.60 1.62 13.25
C HIS A 92 6.26 0.96 13.65
N ALA A 93 5.12 1.53 13.21
CA ALA A 93 3.81 0.97 13.51
C ALA A 93 3.63 -0.44 12.92
N PHE A 94 3.98 -0.63 11.65
CA PHE A 94 3.89 -1.95 11.02
C PHE A 94 4.85 -2.96 11.63
N THR A 95 6.05 -2.55 12.02
CA THR A 95 7.01 -3.42 12.74
C THR A 95 6.43 -3.88 14.08
N ASN A 96 5.81 -2.97 14.85
CA ASN A 96 5.20 -3.30 16.14
C ASN A 96 3.95 -4.17 16.02
N LEU A 97 3.20 -4.05 14.92
CA LEU A 97 2.03 -4.89 14.62
C LEU A 97 2.43 -6.21 13.93
N GLY A 98 3.72 -6.46 13.73
CA GLY A 98 4.23 -7.63 13.04
C GLY A 98 3.65 -8.95 13.57
N GLY A 99 3.34 -9.86 12.66
CA GLY A 99 2.84 -11.19 12.97
C GLY A 99 1.50 -11.54 12.31
N ALA A 100 1.11 -12.79 12.48
CA ALA A 100 -0.06 -13.39 11.82
C ALA A 100 -1.39 -12.70 12.16
N ALA A 101 -1.52 -12.13 13.37
CA ALA A 101 -2.75 -11.46 13.80
C ALA A 101 -3.12 -10.26 12.92
N TYR A 102 -2.12 -9.54 12.42
CA TYR A 102 -2.30 -8.42 11.51
C TYR A 102 -1.91 -8.73 10.05
N GLY A 103 -1.48 -9.97 9.77
CA GLY A 103 -1.04 -10.38 8.46
C GLY A 103 0.20 -9.61 7.98
N ILE A 104 1.13 -9.30 8.89
CA ILE A 104 2.37 -8.59 8.58
C ILE A 104 3.54 -9.54 8.80
N LYS A 105 4.32 -9.77 7.75
CA LYS A 105 5.52 -10.61 7.81
C LYS A 105 6.70 -9.90 7.16
N TRP A 106 7.89 -10.14 7.69
CA TRP A 106 9.13 -9.84 7.02
C TRP A 106 9.41 -10.93 5.99
N ILE A 107 9.77 -10.51 4.77
CA ILE A 107 9.94 -11.40 3.63
C ILE A 107 11.14 -10.94 2.80
N GLU A 108 11.87 -11.89 2.23
CA GLU A 108 12.95 -11.58 1.31
C GLU A 108 12.41 -10.99 0.02
N MET A 109 13.02 -9.90 -0.45
CA MET A 109 12.70 -9.24 -1.70
C MET A 109 13.87 -9.39 -2.67
N HIS A 110 13.57 -9.94 -3.84
CA HIS A 110 14.48 -10.10 -4.95
C HIS A 110 14.20 -9.03 -6.01
N TRP A 111 15.22 -8.27 -6.36
CA TRP A 111 15.17 -7.31 -7.46
C TRP A 111 16.19 -7.67 -8.55
N PRO A 112 15.79 -8.50 -9.52
CA PRO A 112 16.60 -8.79 -10.69
C PRO A 112 16.80 -7.53 -11.54
N THR A 113 18.06 -7.15 -11.83
CA THR A 113 18.36 -5.93 -12.58
C THR A 113 19.60 -6.09 -13.47
N ASN A 114 19.65 -5.32 -14.55
CA ASN A 114 20.82 -5.20 -15.41
C ASN A 114 21.67 -3.94 -15.11
N SER A 115 21.19 -3.07 -14.20
CA SER A 115 21.84 -1.81 -13.85
C SER A 115 22.22 -1.76 -12.39
N LEU A 116 23.45 -1.29 -12.11
CA LEU A 116 23.91 -0.99 -10.75
C LEU A 116 23.47 0.40 -10.28
N GLU A 117 23.02 1.26 -11.18
CA GLU A 117 22.62 2.64 -10.86
C GLU A 117 21.20 2.71 -10.29
N GLU A 118 20.37 1.71 -10.56
CA GLU A 118 19.05 1.60 -9.99
C GLU A 118 19.13 1.40 -8.48
N LYS A 119 18.40 2.23 -7.73
CA LYS A 119 18.32 2.13 -6.27
C LYS A 119 17.03 1.44 -5.86
N LEU A 120 17.11 0.58 -4.86
CA LEU A 120 15.98 -0.14 -4.28
C LEU A 120 14.88 0.82 -3.78
N SER A 121 15.22 2.02 -3.38
CA SER A 121 14.26 2.98 -2.82
C SER A 121 14.72 4.41 -3.01
N PRO A 122 13.79 5.35 -3.23
CA PRO A 122 14.09 6.79 -3.18
C PRO A 122 14.60 7.25 -1.81
N PHE A 123 14.40 6.43 -0.76
CA PHE A 123 14.93 6.66 0.59
C PHE A 123 16.18 5.80 0.89
N GLY A 124 16.70 5.03 -0.08
CA GLY A 124 17.92 4.25 0.08
C GLY A 124 19.06 5.13 0.60
N GLY A 125 19.67 4.71 1.71
CA GLY A 125 20.68 5.48 2.43
C GLY A 125 20.17 6.59 3.36
N VAL A 126 18.87 6.95 3.31
CA VAL A 126 18.25 7.90 4.27
C VAL A 126 17.67 7.16 5.47
N PHE A 127 17.07 6.01 5.24
CA PHE A 127 16.48 5.14 6.27
C PHE A 127 16.90 3.68 6.00
N PRO A 128 18.14 3.30 6.36
CA PRO A 128 18.63 1.93 6.15
C PRO A 128 17.79 0.88 6.90
N GLU A 129 17.13 1.28 7.97
CA GLU A 129 16.22 0.43 8.72
C GLU A 129 14.99 -0.04 7.94
N PHE A 130 14.66 0.62 6.83
CA PHE A 130 13.53 0.22 5.99
C PHE A 130 13.83 -1.00 5.11
N TYR A 131 15.10 -1.21 4.79
CA TYR A 131 15.56 -2.26 3.90
C TYR A 131 16.78 -2.96 4.53
N PRO A 132 16.55 -3.73 5.61
CA PRO A 132 17.63 -4.46 6.26
C PRO A 132 18.16 -5.57 5.35
N HIS A 133 19.41 -5.93 5.56
CA HIS A 133 20.08 -7.03 4.84
C HIS A 133 20.18 -6.81 3.33
N GLU A 134 20.48 -5.57 2.89
CA GLU A 134 20.78 -5.32 1.48
C GLU A 134 21.95 -6.17 1.00
N GLY A 135 21.73 -6.91 -0.10
CA GLY A 135 22.70 -7.73 -0.79
C GLY A 135 22.76 -7.41 -2.27
N LEU A 136 23.89 -7.75 -2.88
CA LEU A 136 24.08 -7.70 -4.32
C LEU A 136 24.81 -8.95 -4.77
N LEU A 137 24.15 -9.74 -5.61
CA LEU A 137 24.71 -10.90 -6.28
C LEU A 137 25.08 -10.53 -7.72
N GLY A 138 26.27 -10.96 -8.14
CA GLY A 138 26.81 -10.74 -9.47
C GLY A 138 26.38 -11.81 -10.48
N PRO A 139 26.95 -11.75 -11.69
CA PRO A 139 26.67 -12.74 -12.73
C PRO A 139 27.02 -14.16 -12.25
N ASN A 140 26.10 -15.10 -12.49
CA ASN A 140 26.19 -16.52 -12.10
C ASN A 140 26.09 -16.83 -10.59
N GLU A 141 25.82 -15.85 -9.76
CA GLU A 141 25.57 -16.03 -8.32
C GLU A 141 24.07 -16.16 -7.99
N HIS A 142 23.21 -16.04 -8.99
CA HIS A 142 21.75 -16.14 -8.86
C HIS A 142 21.12 -16.75 -10.12
N PRO A 143 19.90 -17.34 -10.03
CA PRO A 143 19.27 -17.99 -11.17
C PRO A 143 18.52 -17.03 -12.11
N PHE A 144 18.27 -15.78 -11.73
CA PHE A 144 17.52 -14.86 -12.58
C PHE A 144 18.25 -14.55 -13.90
N PRO A 145 17.49 -14.28 -15.00
CA PRO A 145 18.07 -14.00 -16.32
C PRO A 145 18.53 -12.54 -16.46
N THR A 146 19.07 -11.98 -15.40
CA THR A 146 19.64 -10.63 -15.34
C THR A 146 21.11 -10.69 -14.94
N LYS A 147 21.80 -9.57 -15.07
CA LYS A 147 23.22 -9.49 -14.74
C LYS A 147 23.47 -9.46 -13.24
N TYR A 148 22.55 -8.86 -12.49
CA TYR A 148 22.65 -8.71 -11.04
C TYR A 148 21.33 -9.06 -10.38
N LEU A 149 21.40 -9.49 -9.13
CA LEU A 149 20.26 -9.59 -8.23
C LEU A 149 20.52 -8.76 -6.98
N ARG A 150 19.69 -7.76 -6.73
CA ARG A 150 19.67 -7.09 -5.43
C ARG A 150 18.70 -7.84 -4.52
N THR A 151 19.09 -8.01 -3.28
CA THR A 151 18.26 -8.62 -2.25
C THR A 151 18.13 -7.69 -1.06
N THR A 152 17.00 -7.74 -0.40
CA THR A 152 16.77 -7.11 0.91
C THR A 152 15.63 -7.81 1.61
N VAL A 153 15.34 -7.43 2.83
CA VAL A 153 14.14 -7.87 3.53
C VAL A 153 13.18 -6.68 3.65
N THR A 154 11.91 -6.91 3.35
CA THR A 154 10.85 -5.90 3.47
C THR A 154 9.65 -6.46 4.22
N MET A 155 8.68 -5.61 4.56
CA MET A 155 7.42 -6.07 5.14
C MET A 155 6.39 -6.30 4.05
N LEU A 156 5.75 -7.47 4.08
CA LEU A 156 4.54 -7.76 3.34
C LEU A 156 3.35 -7.64 4.29
N ILE A 157 2.42 -6.74 3.97
CA ILE A 157 1.17 -6.53 4.70
C ILE A 157 0.06 -7.19 3.88
N GLU A 158 -0.56 -8.23 4.40
CA GLU A 158 -1.66 -8.91 3.74
C GLU A 158 -2.98 -8.14 3.94
N PRO A 159 -3.49 -7.43 2.92
CA PRO A 159 -4.54 -6.45 3.11
C PRO A 159 -5.83 -7.02 3.68
N ALA A 160 -6.23 -8.22 3.26
CA ALA A 160 -7.46 -8.86 3.73
C ALA A 160 -7.42 -9.15 5.24
N ILE A 161 -6.26 -9.60 5.76
CA ILE A 161 -6.07 -9.87 7.19
C ILE A 161 -5.97 -8.54 7.94
N PHE A 162 -5.14 -7.63 7.44
CA PHE A 162 -4.85 -6.35 8.07
C PHE A 162 -6.10 -5.48 8.24
N LEU A 163 -6.87 -5.31 7.16
CA LEU A 163 -8.07 -4.47 7.20
C LEU A 163 -9.18 -5.08 8.07
N ARG A 164 -9.34 -6.41 8.03
CA ARG A 164 -10.27 -7.10 8.90
C ARG A 164 -9.89 -6.87 10.37
N ARG A 165 -8.62 -7.08 10.72
CA ARG A 165 -8.15 -6.89 12.09
C ARG A 165 -8.32 -5.45 12.57
N LEU A 166 -7.96 -4.46 11.76
CA LEU A 166 -8.20 -3.04 12.08
C LEU A 166 -9.67 -2.71 12.26
N THR A 167 -10.56 -3.30 11.44
CA THR A 167 -12.01 -3.11 11.59
C THR A 167 -12.49 -3.66 12.94
N GLU A 168 -12.01 -4.84 13.33
CA GLU A 168 -12.29 -5.44 14.63
C GLU A 168 -11.78 -4.56 15.78
N ASP A 169 -10.55 -4.05 15.68
CA ASP A 169 -9.94 -3.17 16.69
C ASP A 169 -10.72 -1.85 16.86
N VAL A 170 -11.15 -1.23 15.75
CA VAL A 170 -11.98 -0.01 15.79
C VAL A 170 -13.30 -0.30 16.48
N TYR A 171 -13.95 -1.42 16.14
CA TYR A 171 -15.23 -1.80 16.74
C TYR A 171 -15.09 -2.10 18.24
N GLN A 172 -14.07 -2.88 18.63
CA GLN A 172 -13.82 -3.24 20.03
C GLN A 172 -13.49 -2.02 20.91
N ALA A 173 -12.88 -0.99 20.30
CA ALA A 173 -12.62 0.28 20.97
C ALA A 173 -13.84 1.25 20.96
N GLY A 174 -15.04 0.76 20.66
CA GLY A 174 -16.28 1.52 20.70
C GLY A 174 -16.60 2.34 19.45
N GLY A 175 -15.84 2.15 18.35
CA GLY A 175 -16.12 2.82 17.07
C GLY A 175 -17.39 2.30 16.43
N GLN A 176 -18.12 3.21 15.78
CA GLN A 176 -19.36 2.89 15.08
C GLN A 176 -19.12 2.88 13.58
N PHE A 177 -19.85 2.01 12.86
CA PHE A 177 -19.86 1.94 11.40
C PHE A 177 -21.25 2.22 10.87
N VAL A 178 -21.36 3.21 9.98
CA VAL A 178 -22.60 3.61 9.33
C VAL A 178 -22.42 3.48 7.81
N ILE A 179 -23.22 2.64 7.19
CA ILE A 179 -23.23 2.51 5.73
C ILE A 179 -23.98 3.71 5.16
N ARG A 180 -23.21 4.61 4.55
CA ARG A 180 -23.74 5.81 3.91
C ARG A 180 -22.85 6.24 2.75
N ASN A 181 -23.46 6.54 1.62
CA ASN A 181 -22.79 7.13 0.47
C ASN A 181 -23.10 8.63 0.45
N PHE A 182 -22.06 9.46 0.49
CA PHE A 182 -22.16 10.91 0.35
C PHE A 182 -21.98 11.30 -1.12
N THR A 183 -22.81 12.19 -1.61
CA THR A 183 -22.79 12.67 -2.99
C THR A 183 -22.27 14.09 -3.13
N GLY A 184 -22.17 14.84 -2.01
CA GLY A 184 -21.65 16.19 -1.97
C GLY A 184 -21.17 16.57 -0.56
N LYS A 185 -20.35 17.61 -0.49
CA LYS A 185 -19.79 18.13 0.76
C LYS A 185 -20.85 18.67 1.72
N GLU A 186 -21.98 19.15 1.19
CA GLU A 186 -23.10 19.69 1.97
C GLU A 186 -23.69 18.63 2.91
N GLU A 187 -23.74 17.39 2.48
CA GLU A 187 -24.19 16.28 3.32
C GLU A 187 -23.22 15.99 4.48
N LEU A 188 -21.92 16.21 4.27
CA LEU A 188 -20.91 16.06 5.31
C LEU A 188 -21.06 17.16 6.37
N LEU A 189 -21.33 18.39 5.94
CA LEU A 189 -21.54 19.53 6.84
C LEU A 189 -22.80 19.39 7.71
N GLY A 190 -23.71 18.49 7.34
CA GLY A 190 -24.89 18.15 8.12
C GLY A 190 -24.68 17.05 9.17
N LEU A 191 -23.48 16.52 9.32
CA LEU A 191 -23.16 15.55 10.37
C LEU A 191 -23.11 16.23 11.76
N SER A 192 -23.38 15.43 12.78
CA SER A 192 -23.37 15.92 14.19
C SER A 192 -21.96 16.07 14.75
N GLU A 193 -21.00 15.34 14.18
CA GLU A 193 -19.61 15.35 14.58
C GLU A 193 -18.95 16.68 14.20
N ALA A 194 -18.25 17.30 15.14
CA ALA A 194 -17.62 18.59 14.92
C ALA A 194 -16.36 18.52 14.06
N VAL A 195 -15.80 17.32 13.87
CA VAL A 195 -14.58 17.09 13.12
C VAL A 195 -14.84 16.00 12.08
N ILE A 196 -14.34 16.22 10.86
CA ILE A 196 -14.49 15.29 9.76
C ILE A 196 -13.10 14.93 9.19
N PHE A 197 -12.79 13.65 9.17
CA PHE A 197 -11.62 13.10 8.49
C PHE A 197 -12.02 12.58 7.11
N ASN A 198 -11.53 13.23 6.06
CA ASN A 198 -11.75 12.77 4.69
C ASN A 198 -10.78 11.65 4.35
N CYS A 199 -11.29 10.42 4.33
CA CYS A 199 -10.53 9.21 3.96
C CYS A 199 -11.16 8.51 2.74
N THR A 200 -11.79 9.26 1.84
CA THR A 200 -12.56 8.75 0.70
C THR A 200 -11.71 8.33 -0.50
N GLY A 201 -10.36 8.47 -0.40
CA GLY A 201 -9.46 8.15 -1.51
C GLY A 201 -9.82 8.95 -2.76
N LEU A 202 -9.93 8.28 -3.92
CA LEU A 202 -10.32 8.94 -5.18
C LEU A 202 -11.73 9.57 -5.15
N GLY A 203 -12.58 9.17 -4.20
CA GLY A 203 -13.90 9.79 -4.01
C GLY A 203 -13.83 11.27 -3.61
N ALA A 204 -12.70 11.74 -3.05
CA ALA A 204 -12.49 13.14 -2.71
C ALA A 204 -12.61 14.05 -3.93
N ARG A 205 -12.24 13.58 -5.13
CA ARG A 205 -12.40 14.34 -6.37
C ARG A 205 -13.86 14.77 -6.60
N ALA A 206 -14.78 13.85 -6.45
CA ALA A 206 -16.21 14.15 -6.65
C ALA A 206 -16.79 14.96 -5.48
N LEU A 207 -16.47 14.60 -4.24
CA LEU A 207 -17.03 15.23 -3.03
C LEU A 207 -16.56 16.67 -2.83
N PHE A 208 -15.30 16.98 -3.16
CA PHE A 208 -14.68 18.27 -2.88
C PHE A 208 -14.25 19.05 -4.12
N GLY A 209 -14.47 18.50 -5.32
CA GLY A 209 -14.04 19.13 -6.56
C GLY A 209 -12.52 19.14 -6.78
N ASP A 210 -11.80 18.22 -6.13
CA ASP A 210 -10.33 18.14 -6.22
C ASP A 210 -9.91 17.60 -7.60
N GLN A 211 -9.60 18.52 -8.51
CA GLN A 211 -9.20 18.18 -9.88
C GLN A 211 -7.74 17.72 -10.00
N GLU A 212 -6.92 17.96 -8.98
CA GLU A 212 -5.52 17.51 -8.96
C GLU A 212 -5.38 16.03 -8.63
N LEU A 213 -6.40 15.46 -7.97
CA LEU A 213 -6.43 14.05 -7.62
C LEU A 213 -6.74 13.19 -8.86
N VAL A 214 -5.76 12.44 -9.31
CA VAL A 214 -5.87 11.52 -10.46
C VAL A 214 -5.49 10.10 -10.05
N PRO A 215 -6.13 9.06 -10.63
CA PRO A 215 -5.79 7.68 -10.34
C PRO A 215 -4.49 7.27 -11.04
N ALA A 216 -3.76 6.36 -10.39
CA ALA A 216 -2.78 5.50 -11.03
C ALA A 216 -3.35 4.08 -10.99
N LYS A 217 -3.87 3.60 -12.12
CA LYS A 217 -4.46 2.26 -12.22
C LYS A 217 -3.36 1.22 -12.34
N GLY A 218 -3.40 0.21 -11.47
CA GLY A 218 -2.60 -1.00 -11.56
C GLY A 218 -3.50 -2.22 -11.67
N GLN A 219 -3.25 -3.07 -12.67
CA GLN A 219 -3.93 -4.36 -12.80
C GLN A 219 -3.08 -5.46 -12.19
N LEU A 220 -3.73 -6.37 -11.49
CA LEU A 220 -3.15 -7.50 -10.80
C LEU A 220 -3.78 -8.80 -11.30
N VAL A 221 -3.01 -9.88 -11.26
CA VAL A 221 -3.49 -11.24 -11.48
C VAL A 221 -3.31 -12.02 -10.18
N PHE A 222 -4.36 -12.69 -9.73
CA PHE A 222 -4.35 -13.53 -8.54
C PHE A 222 -4.31 -15.00 -8.96
N MET A 223 -3.27 -15.69 -8.52
CA MET A 223 -3.09 -17.13 -8.67
C MET A 223 -3.31 -17.82 -7.33
N PRO A 224 -3.59 -19.13 -7.30
CA PRO A 224 -3.56 -19.87 -6.05
C PRO A 224 -2.24 -19.65 -5.31
N PRO A 225 -2.25 -19.60 -3.95
CA PRO A 225 -1.01 -19.46 -3.20
C PRO A 225 -0.10 -20.66 -3.42
N ASP A 226 1.20 -20.40 -3.47
CA ASP A 226 2.23 -21.43 -3.58
C ASP A 226 3.06 -21.43 -2.28
N PRO A 227 2.99 -22.48 -1.45
CA PRO A 227 3.70 -22.53 -0.18
C PRO A 227 5.23 -22.65 -0.35
N ASP A 228 5.71 -23.06 -1.52
CA ASP A 228 7.14 -23.18 -1.80
C ASP A 228 7.76 -21.84 -2.23
N VAL A 229 6.93 -20.81 -2.42
CA VAL A 229 7.38 -19.44 -2.73
C VAL A 229 7.32 -18.60 -1.45
N ASP A 230 8.46 -18.39 -0.81
CA ASP A 230 8.61 -17.63 0.44
C ASP A 230 9.31 -16.27 0.28
N TYR A 231 9.37 -15.77 -0.94
CA TYR A 231 9.98 -14.49 -1.31
C TYR A 231 9.05 -13.66 -2.22
N LEU A 232 9.40 -12.41 -2.44
CA LEU A 232 8.76 -11.58 -3.45
C LEU A 232 9.77 -11.07 -4.47
N THR A 233 9.29 -10.79 -5.68
CA THR A 233 10.13 -10.18 -6.73
C THR A 233 9.57 -8.82 -7.13
N VAL A 234 10.47 -7.89 -7.47
CA VAL A 234 10.13 -6.57 -8.02
C VAL A 234 11.07 -6.29 -9.18
N GLY A 235 10.55 -5.96 -10.36
CA GLY A 235 11.35 -5.76 -11.56
C GLY A 235 11.73 -7.07 -12.26
N GLY A 236 12.68 -7.00 -13.16
CA GLY A 236 13.20 -8.17 -13.90
C GLY A 236 12.41 -8.56 -15.15
N GLY A 237 11.48 -7.72 -15.57
CA GLY A 237 10.71 -7.96 -16.81
C GLY A 237 11.62 -8.09 -18.04
N TYR A 238 11.36 -9.10 -18.88
CA TYR A 238 11.98 -9.23 -20.19
C TYR A 238 11.57 -8.05 -21.07
N GLY A 239 12.55 -7.25 -21.50
CA GLY A 239 12.31 -6.10 -22.37
C GLY A 239 12.37 -4.74 -21.66
N GLY A 240 12.83 -4.68 -20.40
CA GLY A 240 13.08 -3.41 -19.67
C GLY A 240 11.83 -2.79 -19.05
N GLY A 241 10.72 -3.52 -18.97
CA GLY A 241 9.55 -3.10 -18.18
C GLY A 241 9.82 -3.26 -16.68
N SER A 242 9.77 -2.15 -15.94
CA SER A 242 9.97 -2.13 -14.48
C SER A 242 8.75 -2.58 -13.68
N ASP A 243 7.66 -2.92 -14.36
CA ASP A 243 6.35 -3.06 -13.73
C ASP A 243 6.00 -4.49 -13.32
N LEU A 244 6.91 -5.45 -13.58
CA LEU A 244 6.70 -6.84 -13.22
C LEU A 244 7.02 -7.06 -11.75
N TYR A 245 6.10 -7.64 -10.98
CA TYR A 245 6.33 -8.04 -9.60
C TYR A 245 5.46 -9.24 -9.20
N MET A 246 5.97 -10.04 -8.28
CA MET A 246 5.29 -11.20 -7.71
C MET A 246 5.35 -11.12 -6.19
N PHE A 247 4.20 -11.22 -5.52
CA PHE A 247 4.12 -11.19 -4.06
C PHE A 247 3.44 -12.47 -3.53
N SER A 248 4.19 -13.21 -2.73
CA SER A 248 3.73 -14.44 -2.07
C SER A 248 2.97 -14.09 -0.79
N ARG A 249 1.63 -14.00 -0.91
CA ARG A 249 0.72 -13.82 0.21
C ARG A 249 0.17 -15.18 0.67
N SER A 250 -0.42 -15.23 1.86
CA SER A 250 -1.02 -16.48 2.37
C SER A 250 -2.30 -16.87 1.63
N ASP A 251 -3.01 -15.89 1.05
CA ASP A 251 -4.28 -16.09 0.35
C ASP A 251 -4.11 -16.23 -1.17
N VAL A 252 -3.08 -15.62 -1.75
CA VAL A 252 -2.84 -15.61 -3.20
C VAL A 252 -1.35 -15.47 -3.52
N LEU A 253 -0.93 -16.00 -4.66
CA LEU A 253 0.26 -15.57 -5.36
C LEU A 253 -0.14 -14.42 -6.29
N LEU A 254 0.25 -13.20 -5.94
CA LEU A 254 -0.13 -12.00 -6.66
C LEU A 254 0.92 -11.69 -7.74
N LEU A 255 0.48 -11.55 -8.97
CA LEU A 255 1.30 -11.14 -10.10
C LEU A 255 0.89 -9.73 -10.54
N GLY A 256 1.85 -8.86 -10.68
CA GLY A 256 1.69 -7.52 -11.23
C GLY A 256 2.75 -7.22 -12.28
N GLY A 257 2.67 -6.16 -13.02
CA GLY A 257 1.61 -5.20 -12.94
C GLY A 257 1.54 -4.29 -14.16
N THR A 258 0.71 -3.32 -14.00
CA THR A 258 0.57 -2.21 -14.92
C THR A 258 0.61 -0.89 -14.16
N TYR A 259 0.93 0.20 -14.84
CA TYR A 259 0.83 1.55 -14.30
C TYR A 259 0.25 2.47 -15.36
N LYS A 260 -1.02 2.85 -15.19
CA LYS A 260 -1.74 3.74 -16.14
C LYS A 260 -2.23 4.97 -15.38
N LEU A 261 -1.53 6.08 -15.58
CA LEU A 261 -1.89 7.36 -14.96
C LEU A 261 -3.17 7.91 -15.60
N ASN A 262 -4.06 8.44 -14.77
CA ASN A 262 -5.34 9.03 -15.17
C ASN A 262 -6.33 8.06 -15.87
N ASP A 263 -6.19 6.77 -15.65
CA ASP A 263 -7.18 5.77 -16.09
C ASP A 263 -8.18 5.51 -14.94
N TRP A 264 -9.43 5.93 -15.15
CA TRP A 264 -10.54 5.80 -14.20
C TRP A 264 -11.31 4.49 -14.34
N SER A 265 -10.99 3.67 -15.35
CA SER A 265 -11.64 2.38 -15.55
C SER A 265 -11.28 1.41 -14.43
N THR A 266 -12.28 0.76 -13.86
CA THR A 266 -12.09 -0.33 -12.89
C THR A 266 -12.18 -1.71 -13.55
N ASN A 267 -12.46 -1.75 -14.85
CA ASN A 267 -12.56 -3.00 -15.58
C ASN A 267 -11.16 -3.58 -15.84
N PRO A 268 -10.96 -4.90 -15.65
CA PRO A 268 -9.72 -5.55 -16.04
C PRO A 268 -9.59 -5.57 -17.57
N GLU A 269 -8.35 -5.52 -18.03
CA GLU A 269 -7.98 -5.60 -19.45
C GLU A 269 -7.45 -7.01 -19.72
N PRO A 270 -8.14 -7.82 -20.56
CA PRO A 270 -7.76 -9.21 -20.80
C PRO A 270 -6.35 -9.35 -21.38
N GLU A 271 -5.93 -8.42 -22.24
CA GLU A 271 -4.60 -8.42 -22.86
C GLU A 271 -3.48 -8.24 -21.82
N GLU A 272 -3.71 -7.35 -20.83
CA GLU A 272 -2.77 -7.13 -19.73
C GLU A 272 -2.70 -8.36 -18.82
N THR A 273 -3.82 -9.04 -18.58
CA THR A 273 -3.82 -10.31 -17.85
C THR A 273 -2.93 -11.33 -18.54
N VAL A 274 -3.10 -11.52 -19.84
CA VAL A 274 -2.29 -12.46 -20.65
C VAL A 274 -0.82 -12.04 -20.65
N ARG A 275 -0.53 -10.75 -20.80
CA ARG A 275 0.83 -10.22 -20.77
C ARG A 275 1.52 -10.51 -19.44
N ILE A 276 0.88 -10.15 -18.32
CA ILE A 276 1.42 -10.35 -16.97
C ILE A 276 1.74 -11.82 -16.74
N VAL A 277 0.82 -12.73 -17.05
CA VAL A 277 1.04 -14.17 -16.87
C VAL A 277 2.19 -14.67 -17.74
N ASN A 278 2.20 -14.34 -19.03
CA ASN A 278 3.22 -14.81 -19.97
C ASN A 278 4.63 -14.29 -19.61
N GLU A 279 4.75 -13.04 -19.15
CA GLU A 279 6.03 -12.48 -18.74
C GLU A 279 6.57 -13.16 -17.47
N HIS A 280 5.73 -13.45 -16.48
CA HIS A 280 6.12 -14.23 -15.31
C HIS A 280 6.51 -15.66 -15.69
N GLN A 281 5.75 -16.33 -16.55
CA GLN A 281 6.11 -17.67 -17.03
C GLN A 281 7.49 -17.69 -17.72
N ARG A 282 7.78 -16.70 -18.56
CA ARG A 282 9.10 -16.58 -19.20
C ARG A 282 10.22 -16.35 -18.18
N LEU A 283 9.98 -15.48 -17.20
CA LEU A 283 10.94 -15.18 -16.14
C LEU A 283 11.30 -16.45 -15.36
N PHE A 284 10.28 -17.16 -14.87
CA PHE A 284 10.49 -18.32 -14.03
C PHE A 284 10.96 -19.56 -14.80
N ALA A 285 10.54 -19.75 -16.06
CA ALA A 285 11.13 -20.78 -16.90
C ALA A 285 12.64 -20.55 -17.13
N ALA A 286 13.08 -19.31 -17.26
CA ALA A 286 14.51 -19.01 -17.38
C ALA A 286 15.27 -19.19 -16.04
N VAL A 287 14.61 -18.99 -14.89
CA VAL A 287 15.15 -19.31 -13.55
C VAL A 287 15.34 -20.82 -13.41
N GLU A 288 14.32 -21.62 -13.72
CA GLU A 288 14.36 -23.08 -13.65
C GLU A 288 15.46 -23.68 -14.54
N ALA A 289 15.61 -23.17 -15.77
CA ALA A 289 16.64 -23.62 -16.70
C ALA A 289 18.07 -23.35 -16.22
N LYS A 290 18.27 -22.44 -15.27
CA LYS A 290 19.59 -22.17 -14.67
C LYS A 290 19.87 -23.00 -13.39
N ILE A 291 18.84 -23.50 -12.76
CA ILE A 291 18.94 -24.34 -11.55
C ILE A 291 19.11 -25.83 -11.92
N SER A 292 18.56 -26.23 -13.09
CA SER A 292 18.68 -27.57 -13.65
C SER A 292 20.06 -27.84 -14.24
#